data_2bfc98c9b08edf42b9e533dd59fee6f0
#
_entry.id   2bfc98c9b08edf42b9e533dd59fee6f0
#
_cell.length_a   1.000
_cell.length_b   1.000
_cell.length_c   1.000
_cell.angle_alpha   90.00
_cell.angle_beta   90.00
_cell.angle_gamma   90.00
#
_symmetry.space_group_name_H-M   'P 1'
#
loop_
_entity.id
_entity.type
_entity.pdbx_description
1 polymer ?
#
loop_
_entity_poly.entity_id
_entity_poly.type
_entity_poly.pdbx_seq_one_letter_code
_entity_poly.pdbx_strand_id
1 'polypeptide(L)' 'MTVVSIPHEKIALELCVELVKQGKTFRCTRTPSGWEFEVLS' A
#
# COMPACT_ATOMS: atom_id res chain seq x y z
N MET A 1 1.33 12.77 -4.64
CA MET A 1 1.26 11.34 -4.96
C MET A 1 2.45 10.63 -4.33
N THR A 2 2.18 9.64 -3.50
CA THR A 2 3.23 8.93 -2.76
C THR A 2 3.24 7.46 -3.15
N VAL A 3 4.42 6.95 -3.48
CA VAL A 3 4.57 5.54 -3.85
C VAL A 3 5.47 4.87 -2.82
N VAL A 4 4.99 3.75 -2.26
CA VAL A 4 5.72 2.98 -1.25
C VAL A 4 5.83 1.54 -1.71
N SER A 5 7.05 0.99 -1.67
CA SER A 5 7.28 -0.41 -2.00
C SER A 5 7.48 -1.22 -0.73
N ILE A 6 6.70 -2.28 -0.57
CA ILE A 6 6.74 -3.14 0.61
C ILE A 6 7.08 -4.57 0.17
N PRO A 7 8.24 -5.10 0.56
CA PRO A 7 8.63 -6.45 0.16
C PRO A 7 7.95 -7.56 0.96
N HIS A 8 7.35 -7.24 2.10
CA HIS A 8 6.70 -8.24 2.97
C HIS A 8 5.18 -8.11 2.91
N GLU A 9 4.53 -9.23 2.60
CA GLU A 9 3.08 -9.26 2.50
C GLU A 9 2.37 -8.85 3.80
N LYS A 10 2.88 -9.30 4.92
CA LYS A 10 2.27 -8.96 6.22
C LYS A 10 2.24 -7.46 6.46
N ILE A 11 3.37 -6.80 6.19
CA ILE A 11 3.46 -5.35 6.36
C ILE A 11 2.57 -4.63 5.35
N ALA A 12 2.48 -5.16 4.13
CA ALA A 12 1.61 -4.59 3.11
C ALA A 12 0.14 -4.63 3.55
N LEU A 13 -0.30 -5.73 4.16
CA LEU A 13 -1.66 -5.85 4.65
C LEU A 13 -1.93 -4.85 5.78
N GLU A 14 -0.98 -4.68 6.67
CA GLU A 14 -1.13 -3.71 7.75
C GLU A 14 -1.24 -2.28 7.22
N LEU A 15 -0.42 -1.95 6.23
CA LEU A 15 -0.49 -0.63 5.60
C LEU A 15 -1.84 -0.42 4.93
N CYS A 16 -2.34 -1.45 4.25
CA CYS A 16 -3.64 -1.38 3.60
C CYS A 16 -4.74 -1.07 4.60
N VAL A 17 -4.75 -1.75 5.74
CA VAL A 17 -5.74 -1.53 6.79
C VAL A 17 -5.64 -0.11 7.34
N GLU A 18 -4.44 0.38 7.56
CA GLU A 18 -4.25 1.73 8.07
C GLU A 18 -4.77 2.79 7.10
N LEU A 19 -4.50 2.64 5.82
CA LEU A 19 -4.97 3.57 4.82
C LEU A 19 -6.50 3.60 4.75
N VAL A 20 -7.13 2.45 4.86
CA VAL A 20 -8.59 2.36 4.87
C VAL A 20 -9.16 3.05 6.12
N LYS A 21 -8.54 2.83 7.27
CA LYS A 21 -8.99 3.46 8.51
C LYS A 21 -8.92 4.97 8.45
N GLN A 22 -7.92 5.50 7.76
CA GLN A 22 -7.75 6.94 7.62
C GLN A 22 -8.60 7.53 6.50
N GLY A 23 -9.32 6.70 5.76
CA GLY A 23 -10.16 7.17 4.68
C GLY A 23 -9.39 7.67 3.47
N LYS A 24 -8.18 7.19 3.27
CA LYS A 24 -7.36 7.62 2.14
C LYS A 24 -7.64 6.79 0.91
N THR A 25 -7.51 7.42 -0.26
CA THR A 25 -7.63 6.74 -1.53
C THR A 25 -6.24 6.26 -1.95
N PHE A 26 -6.11 4.98 -2.27
CA PHE A 26 -4.83 4.41 -2.65
C PHE A 26 -5.02 3.28 -3.67
N ARG A 27 -3.93 2.96 -4.35
CA ARG A 27 -3.87 1.84 -5.28
C ARG A 27 -2.80 0.86 -4.81
N CYS A 28 -3.14 -0.41 -4.79
CA CYS A 28 -2.21 -1.47 -4.42
C CYS A 28 -1.94 -2.34 -5.65
N THR A 29 -0.68 -2.53 -5.98
CA THR A 29 -0.26 -3.35 -7.10
C THR A 29 0.76 -4.38 -6.65
N ARG A 30 0.58 -5.62 -7.04
CA ARG A 30 1.56 -6.66 -6.75
C ARG A 30 2.70 -6.59 -7.77
N THR A 31 3.93 -6.63 -7.26
CA THR A 31 5.13 -6.61 -8.10
C THR A 31 5.97 -7.85 -7.84
N PRO A 32 6.91 -8.21 -8.73
CA PRO A 32 7.81 -9.34 -8.49
C PRO A 32 8.63 -9.20 -7.21
N SER A 33 8.89 -7.99 -6.76
CA SER A 33 9.67 -7.74 -5.55
C SER A 33 8.80 -7.52 -4.31
N GLY A 34 7.46 -7.60 -4.44
CA GLY A 34 6.57 -7.42 -3.30
C GLY A 34 5.29 -6.69 -3.67
N TRP A 35 5.00 -5.63 -2.95
CA TRP A 35 3.77 -4.85 -3.13
C TRP A 35 4.09 -3.37 -3.28
N GLU A 36 3.36 -2.71 -4.14
CA GLU A 36 3.52 -1.28 -4.36
C GLU A 36 2.22 -0.56 -4.05
N PHE A 37 2.29 0.44 -3.20
CA PHE A 37 1.14 1.25 -2.82
C PHE A 37 1.31 2.66 -3.34
N GLU A 38 0.29 3.15 -4.02
CA GLU A 38 0.26 4.53 -4.49
C GLU A 38 -0.86 5.25 -3.76
N VAL A 39 -0.53 6.25 -2.96
CA VAL A 39 -1.51 7.04 -2.23
C VAL A 39 -1.93 8.22 -3.10
N LEU A 40 -3.21 8.27 -3.42
CA LEU A 40 -3.76 9.26 -4.35
C LEU A 40 -4.33 10.49 -3.66
N SER A 41 -4.61 10.40 -2.38
CA SER A 41 -5.17 11.54 -1.65
C SER A 41 -4.54 11.79 -0.30
#